data_d02aa59e9b8e742cefef43d0701332cc
#
_entry.id   d02aa59e9b8e742cefef43d0701332cc
#
_cell.length_a   1.000
_cell.length_b   1.000
_cell.length_c   1.000
_cell.angle_alpha   90.00
_cell.angle_beta   90.00
_cell.angle_gamma   90.00
#
_symmetry.space_group_name_H-M   'P 1'
#
loop_
_entity.id
_entity.type
_entity.pdbx_description
1 polymer ?
#
loop_
_entity_poly.entity_id
_entity_poly.type
_entity_poly.pdbx_seq_one_letter_code
_entity_poly.pdbx_strand_id
1 'polypeptide(L)'
;MNKATWTSLYEVARKICWVLFLVCLPVTSFPFFPPALGGGALVRPLSLYPLIILFLIFTLPTILRKSLPMTLLSVLPFVLVAFASSLVALLHGFQPALGVSIAERMFRAWVTLGLGLAIYLTVSVMAHTPEGLRSSLRWLYVGFSAALLWGTLQAVYVINFSPQYFRLFSKMQRYISIRPLFNSRVSGMTYEPNWFAMQISFLLLPWLLGSVLTGYSVFRWRWRWLTIEWLLLGWAVAVMAFTFSRAGLISLILLILISLLFLRPAHNASPAKEKTHLRTWMRRLIEAGLAVAALVGFIYFAGSYSIFFSRLWSYWSDIKKNSLSGYFDYIGFGARFTYAETALRTYEAYPLFGVGIGNYAFTFDQMMPDQPVAAIPEVLRLLTPEVDRDQLITPKNLYLRLLSETGLSGMATFLAFLVALLGCIIFLWLSPHPEQKFWGKASLLGLISFLMGAFTFDSFAIPNMWVVFGLITSAAWIYRRPVESMPTANAQNVITEGHGEI
;
A
#
# COMPACT_ATOMS: atom_id res chain seq x y z
N MET A 1 36.62 -23.61 3.87
CA MET A 1 35.58 -23.26 2.89
C MET A 1 36.14 -22.16 1.99
N ASN A 2 36.15 -22.32 0.68
CA ASN A 2 36.83 -21.41 -0.26
C ASN A 2 36.02 -20.08 -0.36
N LYS A 3 36.69 -18.95 -0.60
CA LYS A 3 36.08 -17.61 -0.71
C LYS A 3 34.95 -17.57 -1.76
N ALA A 4 35.05 -18.33 -2.85
CA ALA A 4 34.03 -18.49 -3.88
C ALA A 4 32.74 -19.16 -3.35
N THR A 5 32.88 -20.16 -2.48
CA THR A 5 31.74 -20.88 -1.87
C THR A 5 30.97 -19.96 -0.90
N TRP A 6 31.69 -19.13 -0.12
CA TRP A 6 31.06 -18.12 0.77
C TRP A 6 30.28 -17.07 0.00
N THR A 7 30.83 -16.57 -1.13
CA THR A 7 30.15 -15.57 -1.97
C THR A 7 28.87 -16.13 -2.60
N SER A 8 28.93 -17.39 -3.06
CA SER A 8 27.76 -18.07 -3.62
C SER A 8 26.66 -18.29 -2.57
N LEU A 9 27.02 -18.75 -1.35
CA LEU A 9 26.06 -18.94 -0.26
C LEU A 9 25.40 -17.63 0.17
N TYR A 10 26.16 -16.55 0.27
CA TYR A 10 25.67 -15.21 0.60
C TYR A 10 24.61 -14.72 -0.42
N GLU A 11 24.88 -14.87 -1.72
CA GLU A 11 23.95 -14.50 -2.78
C GLU A 11 22.68 -15.36 -2.79
N VAL A 12 22.81 -16.65 -2.51
CA VAL A 12 21.64 -17.56 -2.40
C VAL A 12 20.80 -17.18 -1.20
N ALA A 13 21.41 -16.97 -0.03
CA ALA A 13 20.69 -16.53 1.17
C ALA A 13 19.96 -15.19 0.95
N ARG A 14 20.63 -14.23 0.31
CA ARG A 14 20.02 -12.94 -0.07
C ARG A 14 18.78 -13.13 -0.94
N LYS A 15 18.87 -13.97 -1.98
CA LYS A 15 17.76 -14.25 -2.89
C LYS A 15 16.59 -14.94 -2.16
N ILE A 16 16.87 -15.91 -1.31
CA ILE A 16 15.84 -16.63 -0.54
C ILE A 16 15.12 -15.66 0.41
N CYS A 17 15.85 -14.88 1.19
CA CYS A 17 15.22 -13.89 2.09
C CYS A 17 14.41 -12.84 1.33
N TRP A 18 14.89 -12.41 0.14
CA TRP A 18 14.15 -11.47 -0.71
C TRP A 18 12.85 -12.07 -1.24
N VAL A 19 12.87 -13.31 -1.70
CA VAL A 19 11.67 -14.04 -2.14
C VAL A 19 10.69 -14.20 -0.99
N LEU A 20 11.15 -14.65 0.18
CA LEU A 20 10.32 -14.80 1.38
C LEU A 20 9.70 -13.46 1.80
N PHE A 21 10.46 -12.36 1.78
CA PHE A 21 9.93 -11.03 2.08
C PHE A 21 8.75 -10.68 1.17
N LEU A 22 8.88 -10.87 -0.15
CA LEU A 22 7.84 -10.51 -1.12
C LEU A 22 6.62 -11.44 -1.02
N VAL A 23 6.83 -12.73 -0.85
CA VAL A 23 5.74 -13.72 -0.74
C VAL A 23 4.95 -13.56 0.56
N CYS A 24 5.60 -13.14 1.65
CA CYS A 24 4.97 -12.96 2.96
C CYS A 24 4.25 -11.60 3.12
N LEU A 25 4.38 -10.66 2.18
CA LEU A 25 3.73 -9.33 2.25
C LEU A 25 2.21 -9.37 2.48
N PRO A 26 1.42 -10.31 1.91
CA PRO A 26 -0.02 -10.35 2.15
C PRO A 26 -0.43 -10.64 3.59
N VAL A 27 0.43 -11.23 4.42
CA VAL A 27 0.14 -11.56 5.83
C VAL A 27 0.51 -10.38 6.71
N THR A 28 -0.49 -9.62 7.20
CA THR A 28 -0.28 -8.38 7.95
C THR A 28 -0.44 -8.48 9.45
N SER A 29 -0.97 -9.58 9.96
CA SER A 29 -1.35 -9.72 11.36
C SER A 29 -1.03 -11.12 11.88
N PHE A 30 0.22 -11.54 11.68
CA PHE A 30 0.69 -12.88 12.01
C PHE A 30 0.60 -13.14 13.51
N PRO A 31 0.01 -14.29 13.95
CA PRO A 31 -0.28 -14.53 15.37
C PRO A 31 0.97 -14.81 16.22
N PHE A 32 1.98 -15.44 15.64
CA PHE A 32 3.22 -15.81 16.35
C PHE A 32 4.26 -14.69 16.27
N PHE A 33 3.88 -13.50 16.73
CA PHE A 33 4.74 -12.32 16.69
C PHE A 33 5.34 -12.06 18.09
N PRO A 34 6.66 -11.93 18.24
CA PRO A 34 7.30 -11.76 19.55
C PRO A 34 6.77 -10.52 20.28
N PRO A 35 6.47 -10.61 21.60
CA PRO A 35 6.01 -9.47 22.39
C PRO A 35 7.00 -8.29 22.36
N ALA A 36 8.30 -8.57 22.36
CA ALA A 36 9.36 -7.55 22.28
C ALA A 36 9.35 -6.72 20.97
N LEU A 37 8.77 -7.26 19.89
CA LEU A 37 8.61 -6.56 18.60
C LEU A 37 7.24 -5.89 18.42
N GLY A 38 6.45 -5.77 19.48
CA GLY A 38 5.12 -5.16 19.44
C GLY A 38 3.98 -6.17 19.47
N GLY A 39 4.07 -7.21 20.31
CA GLY A 39 3.04 -8.26 20.45
C GLY A 39 1.63 -7.77 20.80
N GLY A 40 1.45 -6.53 21.29
CA GLY A 40 0.16 -5.85 21.45
C GLY A 40 -0.36 -5.16 20.18
N ALA A 41 0.50 -4.93 19.15
CA ALA A 41 0.11 -4.23 17.95
C ALA A 41 -0.82 -5.08 17.05
N LEU A 42 -1.71 -4.42 16.30
CA LEU A 42 -2.55 -5.08 15.29
C LEU A 42 -1.76 -5.38 14.01
N VAL A 43 -0.80 -4.52 13.67
CA VAL A 43 0.08 -4.67 12.51
C VAL A 43 1.26 -5.55 12.90
N ARG A 44 1.28 -6.79 12.42
CA ARG A 44 2.30 -7.82 12.68
C ARG A 44 2.66 -8.52 11.38
N PRO A 45 3.34 -7.84 10.43
CA PRO A 45 3.56 -8.40 9.10
C PRO A 45 4.55 -9.57 9.17
N LEU A 46 4.16 -10.71 8.59
CA LEU A 46 5.03 -11.88 8.48
C LEU A 46 6.33 -11.57 7.72
N SER A 47 6.27 -10.64 6.76
CA SER A 47 7.41 -10.15 6.00
C SER A 47 8.50 -9.48 6.86
N LEU A 48 8.21 -9.15 8.13
CA LEU A 48 9.20 -8.54 9.04
C LEU A 48 10.35 -9.48 9.35
N TYR A 49 10.10 -10.79 9.45
CA TYR A 49 11.17 -11.77 9.76
C TYR A 49 12.26 -11.79 8.69
N PRO A 50 11.95 -12.04 7.40
CA PRO A 50 12.96 -11.94 6.36
C PRO A 50 13.49 -10.51 6.17
N LEU A 51 12.69 -9.46 6.48
CA LEU A 51 13.17 -8.07 6.43
C LEU A 51 14.31 -7.79 7.40
N ILE A 52 14.22 -8.26 8.64
CA ILE A 52 15.29 -8.04 9.64
C ILE A 52 16.61 -8.61 9.12
N ILE A 53 16.58 -9.84 8.61
CA ILE A 53 17.76 -10.49 8.02
C ILE A 53 18.25 -9.70 6.80
N LEU A 54 17.36 -9.36 5.88
CA LEU A 54 17.68 -8.57 4.70
C LEU A 54 18.29 -7.22 5.07
N PHE A 55 17.70 -6.52 6.02
CA PHE A 55 18.16 -5.19 6.40
C PHE A 55 19.53 -5.21 7.07
N LEU A 56 19.70 -6.04 8.08
CA LEU A 56 20.94 -6.06 8.87
C LEU A 56 22.12 -6.68 8.10
N ILE A 57 21.90 -7.78 7.38
CA ILE A 57 23.00 -8.54 6.74
C ILE A 57 23.30 -8.06 5.32
N PHE A 58 22.26 -7.60 4.56
CA PHE A 58 22.44 -7.31 3.14
C PHE A 58 22.26 -5.83 2.82
N THR A 59 21.21 -5.17 3.35
CA THR A 59 20.89 -3.78 3.01
C THR A 59 21.85 -2.80 3.66
N LEU A 60 22.04 -2.87 4.96
CA LEU A 60 22.89 -1.96 5.71
C LEU A 60 24.36 -1.98 5.23
N PRO A 61 25.00 -3.14 5.03
CA PRO A 61 26.35 -3.17 4.45
C PRO A 61 26.40 -2.64 3.01
N THR A 62 25.32 -2.80 2.23
CA THR A 62 25.25 -2.24 0.87
C THR A 62 25.17 -0.72 0.90
N ILE A 63 24.36 -0.16 1.79
CA ILE A 63 24.20 1.28 1.98
C ILE A 63 25.52 1.94 2.39
N LEU A 64 26.29 1.28 3.26
CA LEU A 64 27.57 1.81 3.77
C LEU A 64 28.71 1.72 2.75
N ARG A 65 28.61 0.85 1.73
CA ARG A 65 29.73 0.55 0.80
C ARG A 65 29.50 1.01 -0.65
N LYS A 66 28.25 1.23 -1.07
CA LYS A 66 27.91 1.52 -2.45
C LYS A 66 27.26 2.90 -2.59
N SER A 67 27.37 3.48 -3.79
CA SER A 67 26.60 4.67 -4.14
C SER A 67 25.11 4.37 -4.09
N LEU A 68 24.35 5.27 -3.48
CA LEU A 68 22.90 5.15 -3.30
C LEU A 68 22.14 6.03 -4.31
N PRO A 69 20.89 5.65 -4.64
CA PRO A 69 20.01 6.58 -5.34
C PRO A 69 19.83 7.87 -4.55
N MET A 70 20.04 9.03 -5.18
CA MET A 70 19.82 10.32 -4.50
C MET A 70 18.38 10.48 -3.98
N THR A 71 17.41 9.81 -4.63
CA THR A 71 16.02 9.78 -4.19
C THR A 71 15.85 9.20 -2.77
N LEU A 72 16.78 8.34 -2.30
CA LEU A 72 16.76 7.85 -0.93
C LEU A 72 16.99 8.98 0.09
N LEU A 73 17.78 9.98 -0.28
CA LEU A 73 18.06 11.12 0.60
C LEU A 73 16.86 12.07 0.72
N SER A 74 15.94 12.03 -0.23
CA SER A 74 14.77 12.94 -0.22
C SER A 74 13.79 12.68 0.92
N VAL A 75 13.82 11.51 1.57
CA VAL A 75 13.02 11.22 2.77
C VAL A 75 13.68 11.76 4.05
N LEU A 76 14.99 12.07 4.03
CA LEU A 76 15.74 12.50 5.21
C LEU A 76 15.21 13.81 5.84
N PRO A 77 14.87 14.86 5.07
CA PRO A 77 14.27 16.08 5.64
C PRO A 77 13.02 15.79 6.47
N PHE A 78 12.15 14.88 5.99
CA PHE A 78 10.97 14.46 6.76
C PHE A 78 11.36 13.78 8.08
N VAL A 79 12.34 12.88 8.06
CA VAL A 79 12.83 12.20 9.28
C VAL A 79 13.41 13.20 10.27
N LEU A 80 14.19 14.18 9.81
CA LEU A 80 14.77 15.22 10.65
C LEU A 80 13.70 16.13 11.28
N VAL A 81 12.68 16.51 10.50
CA VAL A 81 11.56 17.31 11.02
C VAL A 81 10.72 16.50 12.01
N ALA A 82 10.43 15.23 11.73
CA ALA A 82 9.74 14.36 12.68
C ALA A 82 10.51 14.20 13.99
N PHE A 83 11.85 14.18 13.92
CA PHE A 83 12.71 14.17 15.11
C PHE A 83 12.63 15.48 15.87
N ALA A 84 12.76 16.62 15.19
CA ALA A 84 12.62 17.93 15.81
C ALA A 84 11.23 18.13 16.46
N SER A 85 10.17 17.70 15.76
CA SER A 85 8.79 17.68 16.28
C SER A 85 8.69 16.86 17.57
N SER A 86 9.32 15.70 17.60
CA SER A 86 9.34 14.85 18.80
C SER A 86 10.07 15.50 19.98
N LEU A 87 11.17 16.21 19.74
CA LEU A 87 11.88 16.97 20.78
C LEU A 87 11.04 18.12 21.31
N VAL A 88 10.38 18.89 20.42
CA VAL A 88 9.49 19.99 20.80
C VAL A 88 8.31 19.46 21.64
N ALA A 89 7.76 18.30 21.30
CA ALA A 89 6.67 17.66 22.03
C ALA A 89 7.00 17.37 23.50
N LEU A 90 8.25 17.08 23.83
CA LEU A 90 8.69 16.86 25.21
C LEU A 90 8.57 18.13 26.07
N LEU A 91 8.56 19.32 25.44
CA LEU A 91 8.44 20.60 26.14
C LEU A 91 6.98 20.96 26.46
N HIS A 92 5.99 20.30 25.81
CA HIS A 92 4.57 20.63 26.01
C HIS A 92 3.96 20.03 27.27
N GLY A 93 4.59 19.04 27.91
CA GLY A 93 4.14 18.46 29.16
C GLY A 93 2.77 17.78 29.10
N PHE A 94 2.43 17.13 27.97
CA PHE A 94 1.17 16.42 27.81
C PHE A 94 0.96 15.35 28.90
N GLN A 95 -0.28 15.15 29.33
CA GLN A 95 -0.61 14.13 30.31
C GLN A 95 -0.68 12.74 29.67
N PRO A 96 -0.29 11.68 30.40
CA PRO A 96 -0.47 10.30 29.94
C PRO A 96 -1.94 10.00 29.60
N ALA A 97 -2.18 9.19 28.57
CA ALA A 97 -3.51 8.75 28.17
C ALA A 97 -3.59 7.20 28.22
N LEU A 98 -4.64 6.66 28.80
CA LEU A 98 -4.87 5.20 28.95
C LEU A 98 -3.66 4.45 29.54
N GLY A 99 -2.94 5.07 30.50
CA GLY A 99 -1.75 4.49 31.11
C GLY A 99 -0.48 4.51 30.28
N VAL A 100 -0.51 5.03 29.04
CA VAL A 100 0.65 5.14 28.16
C VAL A 100 1.31 6.50 28.32
N SER A 101 2.62 6.52 28.54
CA SER A 101 3.41 7.75 28.62
C SER A 101 3.75 8.29 27.22
N ILE A 102 4.05 9.60 27.14
CA ILE A 102 4.50 10.25 25.90
C ILE A 102 5.76 9.58 25.34
N ALA A 103 6.75 9.32 26.19
CA ALA A 103 8.01 8.72 25.78
C ALA A 103 7.80 7.31 25.19
N GLU A 104 6.96 6.51 25.81
CA GLU A 104 6.62 5.17 25.32
C GLU A 104 5.90 5.24 23.98
N ARG A 105 4.92 6.15 23.85
CA ARG A 105 4.18 6.33 22.60
C ARG A 105 5.06 6.83 21.47
N MET A 106 5.89 7.80 21.72
CA MET A 106 6.89 8.29 20.77
C MET A 106 7.85 7.20 20.34
N PHE A 107 8.37 6.42 21.29
CA PHE A 107 9.24 5.27 20.97
C PHE A 107 8.56 4.28 20.04
N ARG A 108 7.32 3.87 20.35
CA ARG A 108 6.52 2.98 19.49
C ARG A 108 6.31 3.59 18.08
N ALA A 109 6.06 4.91 17.98
CA ALA A 109 5.89 5.61 16.71
C ALA A 109 7.20 5.65 15.91
N TRP A 110 8.35 5.88 16.55
CA TRP A 110 9.66 5.83 15.91
C TRP A 110 10.04 4.43 15.43
N VAL A 111 9.69 3.39 16.18
CA VAL A 111 9.88 2.00 15.74
C VAL A 111 9.06 1.73 14.48
N THR A 112 7.80 2.18 14.42
CA THR A 112 6.97 1.98 13.22
C THR A 112 7.48 2.75 12.00
N LEU A 113 7.95 3.98 12.18
CA LEU A 113 8.58 4.76 11.10
C LEU A 113 9.91 4.11 10.66
N GLY A 114 10.73 3.69 11.62
CA GLY A 114 11.99 2.99 11.35
C GLY A 114 11.80 1.69 10.56
N LEU A 115 10.77 0.90 10.88
CA LEU A 115 10.39 -0.28 10.11
C LEU A 115 9.99 0.08 8.68
N GLY A 116 9.19 1.12 8.50
CA GLY A 116 8.82 1.61 7.18
C GLY A 116 10.04 2.04 6.36
N LEU A 117 10.94 2.82 6.95
CA LEU A 117 12.19 3.23 6.31
C LEU A 117 13.10 2.04 5.98
N ALA A 118 13.19 1.03 6.86
CA ALA A 118 13.93 -0.20 6.59
C ALA A 118 13.37 -0.96 5.39
N ILE A 119 12.04 -1.02 5.24
CA ILE A 119 11.38 -1.59 4.05
C ILE A 119 11.75 -0.78 2.79
N TYR A 120 11.59 0.54 2.86
CA TYR A 120 11.90 1.43 1.73
C TYR A 120 13.35 1.28 1.26
N LEU A 121 14.31 1.32 2.18
CA LEU A 121 15.73 1.15 1.89
C LEU A 121 16.02 -0.24 1.30
N THR A 122 15.48 -1.30 1.92
CA THR A 122 15.68 -2.68 1.46
C THR A 122 15.14 -2.87 0.04
N VAL A 123 13.90 -2.46 -0.23
CA VAL A 123 13.30 -2.60 -1.56
C VAL A 123 14.06 -1.80 -2.60
N SER A 124 14.53 -0.59 -2.24
CA SER A 124 15.28 0.27 -3.16
C SER A 124 16.63 -0.30 -3.60
N VAL A 125 17.28 -1.13 -2.77
CA VAL A 125 18.63 -1.65 -3.06
C VAL A 125 18.68 -3.15 -3.37
N MET A 126 17.62 -3.94 -3.11
CA MET A 126 17.65 -5.38 -3.36
C MET A 126 17.54 -5.75 -4.83
N ALA A 127 16.76 -5.03 -5.62
CA ALA A 127 16.71 -5.20 -7.08
C ALA A 127 17.81 -4.35 -7.73
N HIS A 128 18.82 -4.97 -8.34
CA HIS A 128 19.97 -4.28 -8.93
C HIS A 128 19.96 -4.27 -10.45
N THR A 129 19.11 -5.10 -11.06
CA THR A 129 19.04 -5.30 -12.52
C THR A 129 17.57 -5.29 -12.96
N PRO A 130 17.30 -5.06 -14.27
CA PRO A 130 15.95 -5.19 -14.82
C PRO A 130 15.34 -6.58 -14.55
N GLU A 131 16.15 -7.66 -14.66
CA GLU A 131 15.72 -9.02 -14.36
C GLU A 131 15.37 -9.18 -12.88
N GLY A 132 16.12 -8.53 -11.98
CA GLY A 132 15.84 -8.48 -10.55
C GLY A 132 14.50 -7.84 -10.25
N LEU A 133 14.18 -6.70 -10.89
CA LEU A 133 12.86 -6.06 -10.79
C LEU A 133 11.75 -6.97 -11.32
N ARG A 134 11.95 -7.57 -12.48
CA ARG A 134 11.01 -8.52 -13.08
C ARG A 134 10.76 -9.73 -12.17
N SER A 135 11.81 -10.28 -11.58
CA SER A 135 11.73 -11.38 -10.60
C SER A 135 10.98 -10.95 -9.35
N SER A 136 11.19 -9.72 -8.86
CA SER A 136 10.49 -9.18 -7.70
C SER A 136 8.98 -9.13 -7.92
N LEU A 137 8.52 -8.65 -9.09
CA LEU A 137 7.10 -8.67 -9.43
C LEU A 137 6.53 -10.09 -9.51
N ARG A 138 7.29 -11.07 -10.06
CA ARG A 138 6.83 -12.46 -10.11
C ARG A 138 6.56 -13.02 -8.72
N TRP A 139 7.48 -12.81 -7.79
CA TRP A 139 7.33 -13.31 -6.42
C TRP A 139 6.26 -12.57 -5.63
N LEU A 140 6.08 -11.28 -5.90
CA LEU A 140 4.95 -10.52 -5.40
C LEU A 140 3.63 -11.11 -5.87
N TYR A 141 3.51 -11.40 -7.16
CA TYR A 141 2.31 -12.05 -7.74
C TYR A 141 2.06 -13.44 -7.16
N VAL A 142 3.11 -14.23 -6.90
CA VAL A 142 2.98 -15.55 -6.23
C VAL A 142 2.40 -15.39 -4.82
N GLY A 143 2.94 -14.47 -4.02
CA GLY A 143 2.41 -14.20 -2.68
C GLY A 143 0.96 -13.74 -2.70
N PHE A 144 0.62 -12.82 -3.61
CA PHE A 144 -0.76 -12.36 -3.76
C PHE A 144 -1.69 -13.43 -4.35
N SER A 145 -1.21 -14.33 -5.21
CA SER A 145 -2.01 -15.47 -5.69
C SER A 145 -2.44 -16.39 -4.54
N ALA A 146 -1.55 -16.62 -3.57
CA ALA A 146 -1.90 -17.38 -2.36
C ALA A 146 -2.96 -16.62 -1.52
N ALA A 147 -2.83 -15.30 -1.38
CA ALA A 147 -3.83 -14.49 -0.67
C ALA A 147 -5.18 -14.41 -1.41
N LEU A 148 -5.16 -14.32 -2.74
CA LEU A 148 -6.37 -14.35 -3.56
C LEU A 148 -7.06 -15.71 -3.48
N LEU A 149 -6.28 -16.81 -3.50
CA LEU A 149 -6.82 -18.16 -3.31
C LEU A 149 -7.52 -18.27 -1.95
N TRP A 150 -6.84 -17.83 -0.87
CA TRP A 150 -7.43 -17.81 0.47
C TRP A 150 -8.68 -16.93 0.54
N GLY A 151 -8.67 -15.77 -0.13
CA GLY A 151 -9.84 -14.89 -0.26
C GLY A 151 -10.99 -15.54 -1.04
N THR A 152 -10.69 -16.29 -2.11
CA THR A 152 -11.69 -17.03 -2.89
C THR A 152 -12.35 -18.11 -2.04
N LEU A 153 -11.59 -18.85 -1.26
CA LEU A 153 -12.12 -19.83 -0.33
C LEU A 153 -13.02 -19.19 0.75
N GLN A 154 -12.68 -17.99 1.21
CA GLN A 154 -13.55 -17.19 2.09
C GLN A 154 -14.84 -16.76 1.38
N ALA A 155 -14.77 -16.37 0.12
CA ALA A 155 -15.94 -15.93 -0.65
C ALA A 155 -17.02 -17.02 -0.75
N VAL A 156 -16.64 -18.30 -0.75
CA VAL A 156 -17.59 -19.42 -0.80
C VAL A 156 -18.59 -19.37 0.36
N TYR A 157 -18.13 -19.14 1.60
CA TYR A 157 -19.04 -19.06 2.73
C TYR A 157 -19.69 -17.67 2.86
N VAL A 158 -19.12 -16.63 2.26
CA VAL A 158 -19.77 -15.30 2.19
C VAL A 158 -20.98 -15.35 1.26
N ILE A 159 -20.91 -16.12 0.17
CA ILE A 159 -22.02 -16.31 -0.78
C ILE A 159 -23.07 -17.26 -0.21
N ASN A 160 -22.63 -18.40 0.31
CA ASN A 160 -23.49 -19.43 0.87
C ASN A 160 -22.95 -19.89 2.22
N PHE A 161 -23.52 -19.36 3.30
CA PHE A 161 -23.02 -19.60 4.65
C PHE A 161 -23.23 -21.03 5.11
N SER A 162 -22.15 -21.75 5.34
CA SER A 162 -22.12 -23.07 5.98
C SER A 162 -21.36 -22.99 7.30
N PRO A 163 -22.00 -23.30 8.45
CA PRO A 163 -21.34 -23.27 9.76
C PRO A 163 -20.15 -24.24 9.87
N GLN A 164 -20.22 -25.39 9.19
CA GLN A 164 -19.14 -26.38 9.20
C GLN A 164 -17.92 -25.87 8.43
N TYR A 165 -18.14 -25.36 7.23
CA TYR A 165 -17.10 -24.77 6.37
C TYR A 165 -16.47 -23.56 7.04
N PHE A 166 -17.28 -22.65 7.59
CA PHE A 166 -16.80 -21.49 8.32
C PHE A 166 -15.93 -21.85 9.53
N ARG A 167 -16.32 -22.87 10.32
CA ARG A 167 -15.53 -23.37 11.47
C ARG A 167 -14.19 -23.94 11.04
N LEU A 168 -14.15 -24.69 9.92
CA LEU A 168 -12.91 -25.25 9.38
C LEU A 168 -11.93 -24.12 9.02
N PHE A 169 -12.40 -23.14 8.23
CA PHE A 169 -11.56 -22.02 7.79
C PHE A 169 -11.18 -21.09 8.95
N SER A 170 -12.04 -20.93 9.96
CA SER A 170 -11.70 -20.17 11.16
C SER A 170 -10.59 -20.83 11.99
N LYS A 171 -10.52 -22.17 12.02
CA LYS A 171 -9.37 -22.88 12.63
C LYS A 171 -8.07 -22.62 11.86
N MET A 172 -8.11 -22.63 10.55
CA MET A 172 -6.94 -22.34 9.70
C MET A 172 -6.50 -20.87 9.82
N GLN A 173 -7.46 -19.92 9.87
CA GLN A 173 -7.17 -18.49 10.01
C GLN A 173 -6.34 -18.17 11.25
N ARG A 174 -6.49 -18.87 12.35
CA ARG A 174 -5.72 -18.66 13.59
C ARG A 174 -4.21 -18.78 13.41
N TYR A 175 -3.76 -19.49 12.38
CA TYR A 175 -2.32 -19.59 12.02
C TYR A 175 -1.86 -18.49 11.06
N ILE A 176 -2.80 -17.74 10.46
CA ILE A 176 -2.53 -16.71 9.45
C ILE A 176 -2.70 -15.31 10.05
N SER A 177 -3.75 -15.11 10.87
CA SER A 177 -4.09 -13.80 11.43
C SER A 177 -4.60 -13.92 12.86
N ILE A 178 -4.25 -12.93 13.70
CA ILE A 178 -4.77 -12.80 15.08
C ILE A 178 -6.28 -12.57 15.12
N ARG A 179 -6.88 -12.10 14.03
CA ARG A 179 -8.32 -11.84 13.97
C ARG A 179 -9.08 -13.03 13.38
N PRO A 180 -10.22 -13.41 14.02
CA PRO A 180 -11.14 -14.39 13.45
C PRO A 180 -11.69 -13.93 12.08
N LEU A 181 -12.14 -14.90 11.28
CA LEU A 181 -12.79 -14.62 10.01
C LEU A 181 -14.08 -13.82 10.19
N PHE A 182 -14.38 -12.98 9.22
CA PHE A 182 -15.65 -12.31 9.08
C PHE A 182 -16.63 -13.25 8.37
N ASN A 183 -17.87 -13.34 8.87
CA ASN A 183 -18.90 -14.18 8.25
C ASN A 183 -19.51 -13.60 6.96
N SER A 184 -19.41 -12.28 6.78
CA SER A 184 -20.07 -11.53 5.70
C SER A 184 -19.10 -10.80 4.76
N ARG A 185 -17.77 -10.94 4.95
CA ARG A 185 -16.77 -10.21 4.20
C ARG A 185 -15.48 -11.02 4.06
N VAL A 186 -14.78 -10.85 2.94
CA VAL A 186 -13.47 -11.46 2.70
C VAL A 186 -12.36 -10.57 3.26
N SER A 187 -11.53 -11.09 4.14
CA SER A 187 -10.36 -10.42 4.71
C SER A 187 -9.02 -10.92 4.16
N GLY A 188 -9.05 -11.98 3.36
CA GLY A 188 -7.83 -12.64 2.89
C GLY A 188 -6.93 -13.08 4.05
N MET A 189 -5.64 -12.78 3.94
CA MET A 189 -4.62 -13.04 4.96
C MET A 189 -4.34 -11.83 5.86
N THR A 190 -5.23 -10.82 5.86
CA THR A 190 -5.04 -9.58 6.63
C THR A 190 -5.92 -9.53 7.88
N TYR A 191 -5.68 -8.52 8.72
CA TYR A 191 -6.47 -8.25 9.92
C TYR A 191 -7.93 -7.90 9.61
N GLU A 192 -8.15 -7.10 8.55
CA GLU A 192 -9.47 -6.60 8.17
C GLU A 192 -9.70 -6.62 6.65
N PRO A 193 -10.95 -6.75 6.19
CA PRO A 193 -11.29 -6.67 4.77
C PRO A 193 -10.79 -5.39 4.08
N ASN A 194 -10.82 -4.26 4.78
CA ASN A 194 -10.32 -2.99 4.25
C ASN A 194 -8.79 -3.03 4.01
N TRP A 195 -8.03 -3.72 4.87
CA TRP A 195 -6.59 -3.88 4.70
C TRP A 195 -6.27 -4.76 3.49
N PHE A 196 -7.05 -5.81 3.27
CA PHE A 196 -6.88 -6.66 2.10
C PHE A 196 -7.17 -5.91 0.79
N ALA A 197 -8.28 -5.18 0.73
CA ALA A 197 -8.60 -4.32 -0.40
C ALA A 197 -7.51 -3.26 -0.65
N MET A 198 -6.98 -2.66 0.41
CA MET A 198 -5.88 -1.70 0.32
C MET A 198 -4.60 -2.34 -0.22
N GLN A 199 -4.24 -3.55 0.25
CA GLN A 199 -3.08 -4.26 -0.29
C GLN A 199 -3.21 -4.56 -1.77
N ILE A 200 -4.37 -5.05 -2.21
CA ILE A 200 -4.66 -5.28 -3.63
C ILE A 200 -4.50 -3.96 -4.41
N SER A 201 -5.05 -2.85 -3.90
CA SER A 201 -4.98 -1.55 -4.55
C SER A 201 -3.55 -1.01 -4.67
N PHE A 202 -2.70 -1.22 -3.68
CA PHE A 202 -1.33 -0.69 -3.65
C PHE A 202 -0.32 -1.60 -4.33
N LEU A 203 -0.36 -2.89 -4.00
CA LEU A 203 0.73 -3.82 -4.32
C LEU A 203 0.42 -4.71 -5.53
N LEU A 204 -0.83 -4.75 -6.00
CA LEU A 204 -1.20 -5.64 -7.09
C LEU A 204 -1.75 -4.89 -8.31
N LEU A 205 -2.83 -4.11 -8.14
CA LEU A 205 -3.51 -3.44 -9.25
C LEU A 205 -2.60 -2.52 -10.09
N PRO A 206 -1.71 -1.70 -9.51
CA PRO A 206 -0.87 -0.79 -10.29
C PRO A 206 0.00 -1.52 -11.32
N TRP A 207 0.63 -2.62 -10.90
CA TRP A 207 1.51 -3.42 -11.74
C TRP A 207 0.73 -4.21 -12.79
N LEU A 208 -0.42 -4.78 -12.43
CA LEU A 208 -1.28 -5.50 -13.35
C LEU A 208 -1.88 -4.58 -14.41
N LEU A 209 -2.39 -3.41 -14.02
CA LEU A 209 -2.90 -2.39 -14.96
C LEU A 209 -1.78 -1.85 -15.83
N GLY A 210 -0.59 -1.59 -15.28
CA GLY A 210 0.59 -1.21 -16.04
C GLY A 210 0.94 -2.24 -17.11
N SER A 211 0.91 -3.53 -16.79
CA SER A 211 1.13 -4.64 -17.73
C SER A 211 0.10 -4.63 -18.85
N VAL A 212 -1.18 -4.49 -18.51
CA VAL A 212 -2.28 -4.42 -19.48
C VAL A 212 -2.14 -3.21 -20.43
N LEU A 213 -1.76 -2.05 -19.89
CA LEU A 213 -1.62 -0.80 -20.65
C LEU A 213 -0.44 -0.79 -21.60
N THR A 214 0.63 -1.53 -21.29
CA THR A 214 1.89 -1.50 -22.04
C THR A 214 2.14 -2.78 -22.82
N GLY A 215 1.38 -3.84 -22.56
CA GLY A 215 1.63 -5.17 -23.11
C GLY A 215 2.88 -5.86 -22.52
N TYR A 216 3.49 -5.27 -21.48
CA TYR A 216 4.62 -5.87 -20.77
C TYR A 216 4.14 -7.02 -19.88
N SER A 217 4.82 -8.16 -19.94
CA SER A 217 4.54 -9.29 -19.06
C SER A 217 5.80 -9.76 -18.36
N VAL A 218 5.69 -10.04 -17.06
CA VAL A 218 6.77 -10.64 -16.27
C VAL A 218 6.87 -12.15 -16.48
N PHE A 219 5.81 -12.78 -16.98
CA PHE A 219 5.76 -14.20 -17.30
C PHE A 219 6.01 -14.42 -18.80
N ARG A 220 6.46 -15.63 -19.15
CA ARG A 220 6.64 -16.03 -20.56
C ARG A 220 5.35 -16.52 -21.21
N TRP A 221 4.38 -16.98 -20.39
CA TRP A 221 3.14 -17.55 -20.91
C TRP A 221 2.24 -16.45 -21.49
N ARG A 222 1.81 -16.65 -22.73
CA ARG A 222 0.92 -15.77 -23.48
C ARG A 222 0.07 -16.60 -24.44
N TRP A 223 -1.25 -16.41 -24.37
CA TRP A 223 -2.18 -17.00 -25.30
C TRP A 223 -2.96 -15.89 -26.02
N ARG A 224 -2.60 -15.63 -27.30
CA ARG A 224 -3.09 -14.47 -28.07
C ARG A 224 -2.82 -13.17 -27.32
N TRP A 225 -3.89 -12.46 -26.89
CA TRP A 225 -3.82 -11.23 -26.10
C TRP A 225 -3.84 -11.48 -24.58
N LEU A 226 -4.16 -12.70 -24.15
CA LEU A 226 -4.31 -13.06 -22.74
C LEU A 226 -2.95 -13.40 -22.14
N THR A 227 -2.61 -12.74 -21.03
CA THR A 227 -1.41 -13.02 -20.21
C THR A 227 -1.84 -13.41 -18.80
N ILE A 228 -0.88 -13.92 -18.01
CA ILE A 228 -1.14 -14.23 -16.59
C ILE A 228 -1.60 -12.99 -15.84
N GLU A 229 -1.07 -11.82 -16.18
CA GLU A 229 -1.45 -10.55 -15.54
C GLU A 229 -2.93 -10.20 -15.79
N TRP A 230 -3.48 -10.50 -16.95
CA TRP A 230 -4.91 -10.34 -17.22
C TRP A 230 -5.77 -11.25 -16.33
N LEU A 231 -5.35 -12.52 -16.18
CA LEU A 231 -6.06 -13.48 -15.31
C LEU A 231 -6.00 -13.05 -13.85
N LEU A 232 -4.81 -12.63 -13.39
CA LEU A 232 -4.62 -12.11 -12.03
C LEU A 232 -5.42 -10.84 -11.79
N LEU A 233 -5.50 -9.93 -12.79
CA LEU A 233 -6.31 -8.71 -12.68
C LEU A 233 -7.80 -9.05 -12.49
N GLY A 234 -8.36 -9.90 -13.33
CA GLY A 234 -9.74 -10.37 -13.20
C GLY A 234 -10.00 -11.04 -11.85
N TRP A 235 -9.08 -11.91 -11.40
CA TRP A 235 -9.17 -12.58 -10.10
C TRP A 235 -9.08 -11.61 -8.93
N ALA A 236 -8.13 -10.66 -8.96
CA ALA A 236 -7.99 -9.65 -7.94
C ALA A 236 -9.23 -8.75 -7.80
N VAL A 237 -9.80 -8.32 -8.95
CA VAL A 237 -11.04 -7.53 -8.97
C VAL A 237 -12.20 -8.32 -8.37
N ALA A 238 -12.37 -9.59 -8.77
CA ALA A 238 -13.42 -10.46 -8.25
C ALA A 238 -13.32 -10.65 -6.73
N VAL A 239 -12.14 -11.00 -6.22
CA VAL A 239 -11.94 -11.20 -4.77
C VAL A 239 -12.08 -9.90 -4.00
N MET A 240 -11.57 -8.79 -4.55
CA MET A 240 -11.68 -7.46 -3.94
C MET A 240 -13.13 -7.03 -3.77
N ALA A 241 -14.01 -7.39 -4.69
CA ALA A 241 -15.44 -7.12 -4.59
C ALA A 241 -16.05 -7.72 -3.31
N PHE A 242 -15.70 -8.96 -2.95
CA PHE A 242 -16.17 -9.62 -1.73
C PHE A 242 -15.55 -9.08 -0.44
N THR A 243 -14.57 -8.19 -0.51
CA THR A 243 -14.10 -7.47 0.68
C THR A 243 -15.16 -6.47 1.17
N PHE A 244 -16.07 -6.05 0.32
CA PHE A 244 -17.05 -4.99 0.56
C PHE A 244 -16.41 -3.72 1.12
N SER A 245 -15.20 -3.41 0.66
CA SER A 245 -14.45 -2.22 1.05
C SER A 245 -14.78 -1.05 0.13
N ARG A 246 -15.48 -0.04 0.64
CA ARG A 246 -15.82 1.17 -0.12
C ARG A 246 -14.57 1.89 -0.62
N ALA A 247 -13.57 2.08 0.26
CA ALA A 247 -12.31 2.72 -0.09
C ALA A 247 -11.54 1.94 -1.18
N GLY A 248 -11.52 0.59 -1.08
CA GLY A 248 -10.92 -0.26 -2.09
C GLY A 248 -11.61 -0.14 -3.45
N LEU A 249 -12.94 -0.14 -3.48
CA LEU A 249 -13.72 0.00 -4.72
C LEU A 249 -13.55 1.40 -5.34
N ILE A 250 -13.56 2.46 -4.54
CA ILE A 250 -13.28 3.83 -5.03
C ILE A 250 -11.87 3.89 -5.65
N SER A 251 -10.87 3.30 -4.99
CA SER A 251 -9.51 3.22 -5.53
C SER A 251 -9.48 2.44 -6.85
N LEU A 252 -10.17 1.31 -6.95
CA LEU A 252 -10.27 0.52 -8.18
C LEU A 252 -10.90 1.34 -9.33
N ILE A 253 -12.04 2.01 -9.07
CA ILE A 253 -12.71 2.88 -10.05
C ILE A 253 -11.73 3.94 -10.56
N LEU A 254 -11.09 4.65 -9.65
CA LEU A 254 -10.18 5.73 -10.00
C LEU A 254 -8.98 5.23 -10.82
N LEU A 255 -8.38 4.09 -10.43
CA LEU A 255 -7.28 3.50 -11.18
C LEU A 255 -7.70 3.07 -12.59
N ILE A 256 -8.89 2.49 -12.75
CA ILE A 256 -9.44 2.14 -14.07
C ILE A 256 -9.68 3.40 -14.90
N LEU A 257 -10.32 4.42 -14.32
CA LEU A 257 -10.59 5.69 -15.02
C LEU A 257 -9.30 6.36 -15.50
N ILE A 258 -8.30 6.48 -14.62
CA ILE A 258 -7.01 7.07 -14.98
C ILE A 258 -6.31 6.23 -16.05
N SER A 259 -6.37 4.91 -15.94
CA SER A 259 -5.78 3.99 -16.92
C SER A 259 -6.41 4.16 -18.30
N LEU A 260 -7.73 4.22 -18.39
CA LEU A 260 -8.45 4.33 -19.67
C LEU A 260 -8.34 5.72 -20.29
N LEU A 261 -8.47 6.78 -19.48
CA LEU A 261 -8.52 8.15 -19.98
C LEU A 261 -7.13 8.69 -20.33
N PHE A 262 -6.13 8.48 -19.46
CA PHE A 262 -4.84 9.18 -19.55
C PHE A 262 -3.66 8.29 -19.93
N LEU A 263 -3.65 7.01 -19.55
CA LEU A 263 -2.46 6.17 -19.70
C LEU A 263 -2.50 5.26 -20.92
N ARG A 264 -3.66 5.04 -21.54
CA ARG A 264 -3.78 4.23 -22.74
C ARG A 264 -3.11 4.92 -23.94
N PRO A 265 -2.20 4.26 -24.68
CA PRO A 265 -1.59 4.85 -25.85
C PRO A 265 -2.66 5.21 -26.89
N ALA A 266 -2.53 6.36 -27.54
CA ALA A 266 -3.32 6.68 -28.72
C ALA A 266 -2.94 5.65 -29.81
N HIS A 267 -3.92 4.87 -30.26
CA HIS A 267 -3.70 3.88 -31.31
C HIS A 267 -3.30 4.64 -32.57
N ASN A 268 -2.06 4.41 -33.06
CA ASN A 268 -1.42 4.93 -34.28
C ASN A 268 -2.28 5.94 -35.06
N ALA A 269 -2.35 7.17 -34.58
CA ALA A 269 -2.91 8.26 -35.36
C ALA A 269 -1.82 8.69 -36.37
N SER A 270 -2.00 8.31 -37.62
CA SER A 270 -1.31 8.97 -38.73
C SER A 270 -1.48 10.48 -38.58
N PRO A 271 -0.44 11.31 -38.81
CA PRO A 271 -0.49 12.74 -38.53
C PRO A 271 -1.53 13.56 -39.34
N ALA A 272 -2.35 12.91 -40.13
CA ALA A 272 -3.22 13.55 -41.12
C ALA A 272 -4.67 13.82 -40.73
N LYS A 273 -5.16 13.54 -39.50
CA LYS A 273 -6.59 13.78 -39.18
C LYS A 273 -6.85 14.28 -37.77
N GLU A 274 -6.98 15.57 -37.58
CA GLU A 274 -7.48 16.26 -36.38
C GLU A 274 -8.84 15.71 -35.87
N LYS A 275 -9.72 15.26 -36.79
CA LYS A 275 -10.99 14.58 -36.47
C LYS A 275 -10.84 13.24 -35.73
N THR A 276 -9.69 12.60 -35.76
CA THR A 276 -9.44 11.32 -35.06
C THR A 276 -9.20 11.52 -33.57
N HIS A 277 -8.75 12.66 -33.10
CA HIS A 277 -8.50 12.94 -31.70
C HIS A 277 -9.79 12.98 -30.87
N LEU A 278 -10.81 13.70 -31.33
CA LEU A 278 -12.12 13.79 -30.69
C LEU A 278 -12.79 12.41 -30.60
N ARG A 279 -12.79 11.64 -31.70
CA ARG A 279 -13.34 10.30 -31.74
C ARG A 279 -12.64 9.34 -30.75
N THR A 280 -11.32 9.46 -30.61
CA THR A 280 -10.55 8.66 -29.65
C THR A 280 -10.91 9.01 -28.20
N TRP A 281 -11.04 10.29 -27.88
CA TRP A 281 -11.48 10.76 -26.57
C TRP A 281 -12.92 10.33 -26.25
N MET A 282 -13.84 10.49 -27.18
CA MET A 282 -15.22 10.02 -27.02
C MET A 282 -15.27 8.52 -26.75
N ARG A 283 -14.51 7.71 -27.49
CA ARG A 283 -14.43 6.27 -27.24
C ARG A 283 -13.91 5.95 -25.84
N ARG A 284 -12.86 6.65 -25.38
CA ARG A 284 -12.31 6.47 -24.03
C ARG A 284 -13.31 6.85 -22.94
N LEU A 285 -14.05 7.94 -23.14
CA LEU A 285 -15.12 8.38 -22.23
C LEU A 285 -16.25 7.34 -22.17
N ILE A 286 -16.64 6.77 -23.30
CA ILE A 286 -17.65 5.71 -23.34
C ILE A 286 -17.15 4.46 -22.63
N GLU A 287 -15.92 4.01 -22.91
CA GLU A 287 -15.31 2.84 -22.24
C GLU A 287 -15.20 3.07 -20.72
N ALA A 288 -14.80 4.26 -20.29
CA ALA A 288 -14.72 4.64 -18.87
C ALA A 288 -16.13 4.70 -18.25
N GLY A 289 -17.12 5.28 -18.94
CA GLY A 289 -18.51 5.33 -18.50
C GLY A 289 -19.12 3.93 -18.35
N LEU A 290 -18.87 3.03 -19.30
CA LEU A 290 -19.32 1.63 -19.23
C LEU A 290 -18.66 0.88 -18.06
N ALA A 291 -17.35 1.09 -17.82
CA ALA A 291 -16.66 0.48 -16.70
C ALA A 291 -17.24 0.96 -15.35
N VAL A 292 -17.52 2.25 -15.21
CA VAL A 292 -18.16 2.82 -14.02
C VAL A 292 -19.57 2.29 -13.87
N ALA A 293 -20.38 2.27 -14.94
CA ALA A 293 -21.75 1.76 -14.91
C ALA A 293 -21.81 0.28 -14.52
N ALA A 294 -20.88 -0.53 -15.07
CA ALA A 294 -20.76 -1.95 -14.70
C ALA A 294 -20.42 -2.14 -13.21
N LEU A 295 -19.53 -1.31 -12.68
CA LEU A 295 -19.15 -1.38 -11.28
C LEU A 295 -20.24 -0.87 -10.34
N VAL A 296 -20.94 0.22 -10.71
CA VAL A 296 -22.12 0.72 -9.96
C VAL A 296 -23.24 -0.32 -9.98
N GLY A 297 -23.52 -0.91 -11.13
CA GLY A 297 -24.47 -2.01 -11.26
C GLY A 297 -24.09 -3.21 -10.40
N PHE A 298 -22.79 -3.57 -10.37
CA PHE A 298 -22.27 -4.61 -9.48
C PHE A 298 -22.47 -4.26 -8.00
N ILE A 299 -22.14 -3.03 -7.58
CA ILE A 299 -22.33 -2.56 -6.19
C ILE A 299 -23.81 -2.62 -5.82
N TYR A 300 -24.70 -2.18 -6.70
CA TYR A 300 -26.15 -2.25 -6.50
C TYR A 300 -26.63 -3.70 -6.34
N PHE A 301 -26.24 -4.57 -7.25
CA PHE A 301 -26.55 -6.01 -7.17
C PHE A 301 -25.99 -6.65 -5.88
N ALA A 302 -24.72 -6.37 -5.55
CA ALA A 302 -24.08 -6.87 -4.35
C ALA A 302 -24.76 -6.35 -3.05
N GLY A 303 -25.43 -5.20 -3.11
CA GLY A 303 -26.21 -4.67 -2.01
C GLY A 303 -27.43 -5.52 -1.62
N SER A 304 -27.93 -6.34 -2.56
CA SER A 304 -28.96 -7.33 -2.24
C SER A 304 -28.47 -8.43 -1.31
N TYR A 305 -27.16 -8.65 -1.26
CA TYR A 305 -26.51 -9.67 -0.46
C TYR A 305 -25.67 -9.11 0.70
N SER A 306 -25.40 -7.79 0.71
CA SER A 306 -24.52 -7.17 1.69
C SER A 306 -25.09 -5.88 2.27
N ILE A 307 -25.34 -5.89 3.58
CA ILE A 307 -25.76 -4.71 4.34
C ILE A 307 -24.77 -3.54 4.23
N PHE A 308 -23.49 -3.80 3.95
CA PHE A 308 -22.48 -2.76 3.80
C PHE A 308 -22.69 -1.91 2.53
N PHE A 309 -23.21 -2.52 1.46
CA PHE A 309 -23.55 -1.80 0.24
C PHE A 309 -24.97 -1.27 0.26
N SER A 310 -25.94 -2.02 0.76
CA SER A 310 -27.32 -1.55 0.85
C SER A 310 -27.45 -0.24 1.65
N ARG A 311 -26.61 -0.03 2.66
CA ARG A 311 -26.56 1.23 3.42
C ARG A 311 -26.27 2.46 2.57
N LEU A 312 -25.62 2.31 1.40
CA LEU A 312 -25.31 3.45 0.54
C LEU A 312 -26.56 4.14 -0.02
N TRP A 313 -27.65 3.41 -0.16
CA TRP A 313 -28.92 3.94 -0.69
C TRP A 313 -30.13 3.76 0.23
N SER A 314 -30.13 2.78 1.14
CA SER A 314 -31.27 2.52 2.02
C SER A 314 -31.61 3.70 2.96
N TYR A 315 -30.67 4.57 3.26
CA TYR A 315 -30.93 5.81 3.98
C TYR A 315 -31.94 6.71 3.27
N TRP A 316 -31.79 6.87 1.97
CA TRP A 316 -32.62 7.78 1.16
C TRP A 316 -33.99 7.21 0.81
N SER A 317 -34.20 5.93 1.06
CA SER A 317 -35.53 5.32 0.92
C SER A 317 -36.48 5.62 2.10
N ASP A 318 -35.95 6.15 3.21
CA ASP A 318 -36.72 6.56 4.36
C ASP A 318 -37.03 8.08 4.27
N ILE A 319 -38.29 8.41 3.95
CA ILE A 319 -38.77 9.80 3.72
C ILE A 319 -38.53 10.73 4.92
N LYS A 320 -38.34 10.18 6.13
CA LYS A 320 -38.07 10.94 7.36
C LYS A 320 -36.59 11.30 7.54
N LYS A 321 -35.66 10.77 6.73
CA LYS A 321 -34.22 10.94 6.86
C LYS A 321 -33.67 11.73 5.68
N ASN A 322 -33.71 13.06 5.73
CA ASN A 322 -33.35 13.92 4.59
C ASN A 322 -32.13 14.82 4.85
N SER A 323 -31.25 14.51 5.82
CA SER A 323 -30.06 15.32 6.07
C SER A 323 -28.78 14.62 5.57
N LEU A 324 -27.87 15.37 4.96
CA LEU A 324 -26.55 14.90 4.57
C LEU A 324 -25.70 14.46 5.78
N SER A 325 -25.77 15.19 6.89
CA SER A 325 -25.09 14.81 8.13
C SER A 325 -25.57 13.47 8.66
N GLY A 326 -26.90 13.27 8.74
CA GLY A 326 -27.49 11.99 9.14
C GLY A 326 -27.15 10.84 8.21
N TYR A 327 -26.98 11.09 6.89
CA TYR A 327 -26.49 10.09 5.94
C TYR A 327 -25.05 9.68 6.25
N PHE A 328 -24.16 10.64 6.50
CA PHE A 328 -22.77 10.32 6.84
C PHE A 328 -22.66 9.54 8.15
N ASP A 329 -23.45 9.87 9.16
CA ASP A 329 -23.51 9.10 10.41
C ASP A 329 -24.05 7.70 10.17
N TYR A 330 -25.10 7.55 9.36
CA TYR A 330 -25.69 6.26 9.02
C TYR A 330 -24.71 5.32 8.32
N ILE A 331 -23.88 5.86 7.41
CA ILE A 331 -22.85 5.07 6.74
C ILE A 331 -21.55 4.92 7.57
N GLY A 332 -21.50 5.45 8.81
CA GLY A 332 -20.39 5.29 9.74
C GLY A 332 -19.21 6.23 9.50
N PHE A 333 -19.46 7.43 8.97
CA PHE A 333 -18.43 8.46 8.80
C PHE A 333 -18.32 9.43 9.99
N GLY A 334 -19.27 9.47 10.92
CA GLY A 334 -19.27 10.40 12.06
C GLY A 334 -17.97 10.37 12.86
N ALA A 335 -17.50 9.19 13.24
CA ALA A 335 -16.21 9.05 13.94
C ALA A 335 -15.03 9.63 13.15
N ARG A 336 -15.02 9.49 11.82
CA ARG A 336 -13.95 10.01 10.98
C ARG A 336 -13.96 11.53 10.89
N PHE A 337 -15.13 12.16 10.91
CA PHE A 337 -15.23 13.62 11.01
C PHE A 337 -14.71 14.12 12.35
N THR A 338 -15.07 13.46 13.46
CA THR A 338 -14.53 13.81 14.80
C THR A 338 -13.01 13.70 14.81
N TYR A 339 -12.44 12.61 14.29
CA TYR A 339 -10.97 12.47 14.21
C TYR A 339 -10.33 13.56 13.33
N ALA A 340 -10.96 13.88 12.21
CA ALA A 340 -10.45 14.88 11.28
C ALA A 340 -10.49 16.30 11.88
N GLU A 341 -11.62 16.68 12.48
CA GLU A 341 -11.78 17.99 13.12
C GLU A 341 -10.82 18.15 14.29
N THR A 342 -10.71 17.14 15.16
CA THR A 342 -9.74 17.17 16.27
C THR A 342 -8.31 17.31 15.75
N ALA A 343 -7.95 16.60 14.65
CA ALA A 343 -6.61 16.74 14.07
C ALA A 343 -6.34 18.13 13.50
N LEU A 344 -7.33 18.77 12.90
CA LEU A 344 -7.21 20.14 12.39
C LEU A 344 -7.07 21.15 13.54
N ARG A 345 -7.88 21.04 14.59
CA ARG A 345 -7.75 21.88 15.80
C ARG A 345 -6.39 21.69 16.47
N THR A 346 -5.89 20.45 16.54
CA THR A 346 -4.54 20.17 17.03
C THR A 346 -3.48 20.86 16.16
N TYR A 347 -3.63 20.82 14.83
CA TYR A 347 -2.74 21.51 13.91
C TYR A 347 -2.82 23.04 14.09
N GLU A 348 -4.00 23.61 14.25
CA GLU A 348 -4.17 25.06 14.48
C GLU A 348 -3.49 25.52 15.77
N ALA A 349 -3.51 24.70 16.82
CA ALA A 349 -2.82 24.98 18.08
C ALA A 349 -1.29 24.81 17.98
N TYR A 350 -0.81 23.87 17.12
CA TYR A 350 0.62 23.54 16.97
C TYR A 350 1.06 23.51 15.50
N PRO A 351 1.02 24.65 14.77
CA PRO A 351 1.06 24.64 13.29
C PRO A 351 2.42 24.27 12.69
N LEU A 352 3.55 24.58 13.33
CA LEU A 352 4.87 24.42 12.71
C LEU A 352 5.42 23.00 12.86
N PHE A 353 5.43 22.44 14.07
CA PHE A 353 6.02 21.15 14.39
C PHE A 353 5.01 20.12 14.90
N GLY A 354 3.75 20.50 15.09
CA GLY A 354 2.73 19.60 15.63
C GLY A 354 3.02 19.20 17.10
N VAL A 355 2.37 18.13 17.52
CA VAL A 355 2.46 17.59 18.89
C VAL A 355 3.47 16.47 19.06
N GLY A 356 4.30 16.19 18.05
CA GLY A 356 5.26 15.07 18.05
C GLY A 356 4.66 13.80 17.49
N ILE A 357 5.54 12.99 16.85
CA ILE A 357 5.12 11.76 16.19
C ILE A 357 4.46 10.78 17.17
N GLY A 358 3.24 10.35 16.88
CA GLY A 358 2.47 9.41 17.69
C GLY A 358 1.63 10.06 18.80
N ASN A 359 1.73 11.36 19.04
CA ASN A 359 1.18 12.03 20.22
C ASN A 359 -0.23 12.63 20.02
N TYR A 360 -0.85 12.48 18.87
CA TYR A 360 -2.22 12.98 18.61
C TYR A 360 -3.23 12.61 19.71
N ALA A 361 -3.15 11.41 20.27
CA ALA A 361 -4.08 10.94 21.30
C ALA A 361 -4.04 11.75 22.60
N PHE A 362 -2.90 12.38 22.94
CA PHE A 362 -2.75 13.14 24.19
C PHE A 362 -3.41 14.51 24.12
N THR A 363 -3.76 14.98 22.94
CA THR A 363 -4.49 16.25 22.74
C THR A 363 -5.95 16.03 22.38
N PHE A 364 -6.35 14.75 22.16
CA PHE A 364 -7.67 14.42 21.62
C PHE A 364 -8.82 14.97 22.49
N ASP A 365 -8.79 14.72 23.79
CA ASP A 365 -9.85 15.13 24.71
C ASP A 365 -10.01 16.67 24.81
N GLN A 366 -8.90 17.40 24.66
CA GLN A 366 -8.89 18.87 24.74
C GLN A 366 -9.31 19.54 23.43
N MET A 367 -9.08 18.87 22.29
CA MET A 367 -9.28 19.43 20.95
C MET A 367 -10.51 18.86 20.23
N MET A 368 -11.18 17.86 20.80
CA MET A 368 -12.37 17.30 20.18
C MET A 368 -13.51 18.33 20.13
N PRO A 369 -14.40 18.25 19.14
CA PRO A 369 -15.54 19.15 19.05
C PRO A 369 -16.52 18.98 20.22
N ASP A 370 -17.18 20.08 20.65
CA ASP A 370 -18.14 20.12 21.76
C ASP A 370 -19.45 19.35 21.48
N GLN A 371 -19.62 18.86 20.28
CA GLN A 371 -20.79 18.04 19.93
C GLN A 371 -20.75 16.69 20.65
N PRO A 372 -21.91 16.10 20.99
CA PRO A 372 -21.96 14.94 21.87
C PRO A 372 -21.23 13.75 21.23
N VAL A 373 -19.95 13.64 21.51
CA VAL A 373 -19.10 12.45 21.23
C VAL A 373 -19.75 11.20 21.84
N ALA A 374 -20.55 11.37 22.90
CA ALA A 374 -21.42 10.36 23.47
C ALA A 374 -22.40 9.72 22.44
N ALA A 375 -22.69 10.40 21.32
CA ALA A 375 -23.53 9.86 20.27
C ALA A 375 -22.76 8.97 19.25
N ILE A 376 -21.41 8.92 19.33
CA ILE A 376 -20.58 8.14 18.39
C ILE A 376 -19.94 6.96 19.13
N PRO A 377 -20.54 5.74 19.05
CA PRO A 377 -20.09 4.59 19.83
C PRO A 377 -18.62 4.21 19.61
N GLU A 378 -18.07 4.43 18.40
CA GLU A 378 -16.66 4.14 18.10
C GLU A 378 -15.72 5.05 18.89
N VAL A 379 -16.01 6.34 18.96
CA VAL A 379 -15.18 7.32 19.67
C VAL A 379 -15.27 7.08 21.17
N LEU A 380 -16.50 6.91 21.69
CA LEU A 380 -16.73 6.61 23.11
C LEU A 380 -15.98 5.35 23.56
N ARG A 381 -16.04 4.30 22.76
CA ARG A 381 -15.31 3.05 23.02
C ARG A 381 -13.80 3.24 23.09
N LEU A 382 -13.22 4.10 22.26
CA LEU A 382 -11.77 4.35 22.24
C LEU A 382 -11.31 5.27 23.39
N LEU A 383 -12.20 6.09 23.92
CA LEU A 383 -11.94 6.96 25.10
C LEU A 383 -12.15 6.21 26.42
N THR A 384 -13.01 5.19 26.44
CA THR A 384 -13.30 4.42 27.66
C THR A 384 -12.15 3.47 27.98
N PRO A 385 -11.54 3.56 29.19
CA PRO A 385 -10.52 2.61 29.60
C PRO A 385 -11.11 1.18 29.67
N GLU A 386 -10.55 0.26 28.90
CA GLU A 386 -10.84 -1.18 29.02
C GLU A 386 -9.57 -1.88 29.53
N VAL A 387 -9.75 -2.88 30.38
CA VAL A 387 -8.65 -3.75 30.83
C VAL A 387 -7.98 -4.36 29.58
N ASP A 388 -6.66 -4.31 29.50
CA ASP A 388 -5.82 -4.79 28.39
C ASP A 388 -5.90 -3.98 27.08
N ARG A 389 -6.49 -2.78 27.05
CA ARG A 389 -6.46 -1.95 25.88
C ARG A 389 -5.49 -0.75 26.04
N ASP A 390 -4.34 -0.84 25.38
CA ASP A 390 -3.35 0.23 25.24
C ASP A 390 -3.39 0.94 23.84
N GLN A 391 -4.47 0.72 23.08
CA GLN A 391 -4.63 1.27 21.75
C GLN A 391 -5.12 2.72 21.83
N LEU A 392 -4.18 3.64 21.68
CA LEU A 392 -4.50 5.06 21.61
C LEU A 392 -5.18 5.43 20.31
N ILE A 393 -6.05 6.43 20.38
CA ILE A 393 -6.78 7.00 19.25
C ILE A 393 -5.81 7.59 18.22
N THR A 394 -6.14 7.50 16.94
CA THR A 394 -5.34 8.05 15.83
C THR A 394 -6.26 8.72 14.81
N PRO A 395 -5.77 9.65 13.98
CA PRO A 395 -6.58 10.38 12.99
C PRO A 395 -7.22 9.51 11.92
N LYS A 396 -6.78 8.24 11.74
CA LYS A 396 -7.23 7.33 10.68
C LYS A 396 -7.07 7.89 9.26
N ASN A 397 -6.20 8.88 9.11
CA ASN A 397 -5.88 9.59 7.89
C ASN A 397 -4.43 10.07 7.99
N LEU A 398 -3.57 9.66 7.05
CA LEU A 398 -2.14 9.95 7.11
C LEU A 398 -1.84 11.46 6.96
N TYR A 399 -2.60 12.17 6.13
CA TYR A 399 -2.39 13.61 5.95
C TYR A 399 -2.69 14.40 7.23
N LEU A 400 -3.80 14.06 7.87
CA LEU A 400 -4.19 14.68 9.13
C LEU A 400 -3.23 14.30 10.27
N ARG A 401 -2.73 13.07 10.24
CA ARG A 401 -1.69 12.63 11.15
C ARG A 401 -0.40 13.41 10.99
N LEU A 402 0.06 13.60 9.74
CA LEU A 402 1.25 14.42 9.47
C LEU A 402 1.06 15.86 9.93
N LEU A 403 -0.09 16.48 9.63
CA LEU A 403 -0.38 17.85 10.05
C LEU A 403 -0.44 18.00 11.57
N SER A 404 -1.17 17.13 12.27
CA SER A 404 -1.32 17.24 13.73
C SER A 404 -0.05 16.83 14.49
N GLU A 405 0.67 15.78 14.02
CA GLU A 405 1.83 15.24 14.74
C GLU A 405 3.15 15.93 14.35
N THR A 406 3.33 16.37 13.09
CA THR A 406 4.59 16.97 12.62
C THR A 406 4.45 18.38 12.05
N GLY A 407 3.23 18.93 12.10
CA GLY A 407 2.93 20.27 11.62
C GLY A 407 3.09 20.47 10.12
N LEU A 408 3.07 21.73 9.69
CA LEU A 408 3.28 22.12 8.30
C LEU A 408 4.68 21.71 7.80
N SER A 409 5.68 21.77 8.68
CA SER A 409 7.07 21.40 8.33
C SER A 409 7.20 19.93 7.94
N GLY A 410 6.55 19.02 8.70
CA GLY A 410 6.55 17.60 8.38
C GLY A 410 5.74 17.28 7.14
N MET A 411 4.57 17.91 6.98
CA MET A 411 3.76 17.76 5.78
C MET A 411 4.52 18.23 4.53
N ALA A 412 5.15 19.42 4.57
CA ALA A 412 5.89 19.96 3.44
C ALA A 412 7.08 19.08 3.04
N THR A 413 7.85 18.58 4.01
CA THR A 413 9.01 17.70 3.74
C THR A 413 8.57 16.32 3.25
N PHE A 414 7.47 15.78 3.72
CA PHE A 414 6.88 14.54 3.20
C PHE A 414 6.37 14.72 1.75
N LEU A 415 5.70 15.85 1.47
CA LEU A 415 5.28 16.18 0.08
C LEU A 415 6.49 16.35 -0.83
N ALA A 416 7.58 16.97 -0.39
CA ALA A 416 8.82 17.09 -1.16
C ALA A 416 9.40 15.71 -1.52
N PHE A 417 9.33 14.74 -0.60
CA PHE A 417 9.68 13.35 -0.88
C PHE A 417 8.77 12.74 -1.97
N LEU A 418 7.46 12.94 -1.91
CA LEU A 418 6.53 12.46 -2.95
C LEU A 418 6.80 13.11 -4.31
N VAL A 419 7.17 14.39 -4.34
CA VAL A 419 7.59 15.09 -5.57
C VAL A 419 8.88 14.48 -6.16
N ALA A 420 9.83 14.09 -5.32
CA ALA A 420 11.03 13.37 -5.79
C ALA A 420 10.68 12.00 -6.40
N LEU A 421 9.73 11.26 -5.82
CA LEU A 421 9.21 10.02 -6.42
C LEU A 421 8.49 10.29 -7.74
N LEU A 422 7.71 11.36 -7.84
CA LEU A 422 7.06 11.77 -9.09
C LEU A 422 8.10 12.09 -10.16
N GLY A 423 9.23 12.72 -9.81
CA GLY A 423 10.36 12.93 -10.71
C GLY A 423 10.90 11.60 -11.27
N CYS A 424 11.05 10.57 -10.43
CA CYS A 424 11.42 9.22 -10.87
C CYS A 424 10.39 8.62 -11.85
N ILE A 425 9.10 8.79 -11.57
CA ILE A 425 8.01 8.30 -12.41
C ILE A 425 8.02 8.97 -13.78
N ILE A 426 8.18 10.29 -13.82
CA ILE A 426 8.24 11.07 -15.06
C ILE A 426 9.45 10.63 -15.89
N PHE A 427 10.62 10.47 -15.28
CA PHE A 427 11.82 9.96 -15.94
C PHE A 427 11.55 8.61 -16.63
N LEU A 428 10.95 7.66 -15.94
CA LEU A 428 10.61 6.33 -16.48
C LEU A 428 9.56 6.41 -17.59
N TRP A 429 8.54 7.27 -17.42
CA TRP A 429 7.42 7.36 -18.36
C TRP A 429 7.85 8.00 -19.70
N LEU A 430 8.69 9.03 -19.66
CA LEU A 430 9.15 9.73 -20.87
C LEU A 430 10.17 8.93 -21.68
N SER A 431 10.69 7.83 -21.15
CA SER A 431 11.64 6.98 -21.86
C SER A 431 11.03 6.39 -23.16
N PRO A 432 11.83 6.22 -24.23
CA PRO A 432 11.40 5.50 -25.43
C PRO A 432 11.20 4.00 -25.21
N HIS A 433 11.88 3.40 -24.22
CA HIS A 433 11.91 1.96 -24.01
C HIS A 433 10.60 1.42 -23.39
N PRO A 434 9.98 0.37 -23.97
CA PRO A 434 8.70 -0.17 -23.50
C PRO A 434 8.70 -0.60 -22.03
N GLU A 435 9.79 -1.22 -21.57
CA GLU A 435 9.92 -1.69 -20.18
C GLU A 435 9.96 -0.53 -19.19
N GLN A 436 10.69 0.54 -19.50
CA GLN A 436 10.72 1.75 -18.66
C GLN A 436 9.34 2.43 -18.64
N LYS A 437 8.62 2.48 -19.78
CA LYS A 437 7.24 2.98 -19.83
C LYS A 437 6.30 2.18 -18.95
N PHE A 438 6.49 0.86 -18.91
CA PHE A 438 5.74 0.00 -17.97
C PHE A 438 5.97 0.46 -16.53
N TRP A 439 7.25 0.54 -16.12
CA TRP A 439 7.59 0.98 -14.77
C TRP A 439 7.06 2.37 -14.46
N GLY A 440 7.16 3.32 -15.38
CA GLY A 440 6.63 4.69 -15.24
C GLY A 440 5.12 4.72 -15.02
N LYS A 441 4.35 4.04 -15.88
CA LYS A 441 2.88 4.00 -15.78
C LYS A 441 2.39 3.25 -14.54
N ALA A 442 2.97 2.08 -14.26
CA ALA A 442 2.63 1.28 -13.08
C ALA A 442 2.98 2.02 -11.78
N SER A 443 4.14 2.69 -11.74
CA SER A 443 4.55 3.52 -10.62
C SER A 443 3.62 4.71 -10.39
N LEU A 444 3.14 5.36 -11.45
CA LEU A 444 2.16 6.44 -11.33
C LEU A 444 0.86 5.93 -10.70
N LEU A 445 0.35 4.79 -11.17
CA LEU A 445 -0.84 4.15 -10.59
C LEU A 445 -0.59 3.77 -9.13
N GLY A 446 0.61 3.29 -8.77
CA GLY A 446 1.00 3.00 -7.39
C GLY A 446 1.01 4.25 -6.50
N LEU A 447 1.57 5.36 -6.99
CA LEU A 447 1.56 6.63 -6.27
C LEU A 447 0.14 7.17 -6.08
N ILE A 448 -0.72 7.07 -7.11
CA ILE A 448 -2.13 7.46 -7.01
C ILE A 448 -2.88 6.58 -6.02
N SER A 449 -2.64 5.26 -6.02
CA SER A 449 -3.20 4.36 -5.01
C SER A 449 -2.81 4.78 -3.60
N PHE A 450 -1.55 5.15 -3.39
CA PHE A 450 -1.07 5.66 -2.12
C PHE A 450 -1.81 6.96 -1.74
N LEU A 451 -1.87 7.95 -2.63
CA LEU A 451 -2.53 9.23 -2.35
C LEU A 451 -4.00 9.05 -1.95
N MET A 452 -4.71 8.13 -2.60
CA MET A 452 -6.10 7.80 -2.23
C MET A 452 -6.20 7.01 -0.93
N GLY A 453 -5.34 6.02 -0.74
CA GLY A 453 -5.34 5.19 0.46
C GLY A 453 -4.99 5.97 1.71
N ALA A 454 -4.12 6.98 1.63
CA ALA A 454 -3.68 7.83 2.74
C ALA A 454 -4.83 8.57 3.45
N PHE A 455 -6.01 8.68 2.82
CA PHE A 455 -7.23 9.14 3.48
C PHE A 455 -7.86 8.11 4.43
N THR A 456 -7.43 6.85 4.39
CA THR A 456 -8.09 5.76 5.12
C THR A 456 -7.17 4.97 6.04
N PHE A 457 -5.87 5.24 6.01
CA PHE A 457 -4.89 4.69 6.94
C PHE A 457 -3.93 5.78 7.42
N ASP A 458 -3.24 5.51 8.53
CA ASP A 458 -2.31 6.45 9.17
C ASP A 458 -1.06 5.78 9.78
N SER A 459 -0.87 4.48 9.54
CA SER A 459 0.25 3.73 10.14
C SER A 459 1.46 3.65 9.21
N PHE A 460 2.63 4.08 9.71
CA PHE A 460 3.91 3.89 9.02
C PHE A 460 4.41 2.43 9.05
N ALA A 461 3.84 1.57 9.91
CA ALA A 461 4.22 0.15 9.98
C ALA A 461 3.67 -0.70 8.81
N ILE A 462 2.72 -0.17 8.02
CA ILE A 462 2.13 -0.88 6.91
C ILE A 462 3.13 -0.94 5.74
N PRO A 463 3.55 -2.15 5.27
CA PRO A 463 4.58 -2.28 4.25
C PRO A 463 4.23 -1.67 2.89
N ASN A 464 2.93 -1.58 2.57
CA ASN A 464 2.43 -1.33 1.22
C ASN A 464 3.03 -0.09 0.55
N MET A 465 2.97 1.08 1.21
CA MET A 465 3.49 2.33 0.63
C MET A 465 5.00 2.29 0.46
N TRP A 466 5.72 1.73 1.44
CA TRP A 466 7.18 1.67 1.42
C TRP A 466 7.71 0.75 0.33
N VAL A 467 7.00 -0.36 0.06
CA VAL A 467 7.31 -1.26 -1.06
C VAL A 467 7.10 -0.54 -2.40
N VAL A 468 5.98 0.17 -2.57
CA VAL A 468 5.72 0.96 -3.79
C VAL A 468 6.82 2.01 -3.99
N PHE A 469 7.14 2.80 -2.97
CA PHE A 469 8.17 3.83 -3.04
C PHE A 469 9.56 3.25 -3.35
N GLY A 470 9.89 2.12 -2.73
CA GLY A 470 11.13 1.41 -2.97
C GLY A 470 11.25 0.87 -4.40
N LEU A 471 10.18 0.31 -4.96
CA LEU A 471 10.15 -0.17 -6.35
C LEU A 471 10.28 0.99 -7.34
N ILE A 472 9.63 2.14 -7.10
CA ILE A 472 9.77 3.35 -7.93
C ILE A 472 11.23 3.81 -7.93
N THR A 473 11.83 3.93 -6.74
CA THR A 473 13.23 4.37 -6.59
C THR A 473 14.20 3.40 -7.23
N SER A 474 14.03 2.09 -7.01
CA SER A 474 14.86 1.04 -7.60
C SER A 474 14.78 1.03 -9.12
N ALA A 475 13.57 1.11 -9.69
CA ALA A 475 13.39 1.15 -11.14
C ALA A 475 14.08 2.37 -11.75
N ALA A 476 13.86 3.58 -11.21
CA ALA A 476 14.50 4.79 -11.71
C ALA A 476 16.04 4.73 -11.62
N TRP A 477 16.56 4.14 -10.53
CA TRP A 477 18.00 3.98 -10.32
C TRP A 477 18.65 3.04 -11.32
N ILE A 478 18.03 1.88 -11.58
CA ILE A 478 18.54 0.87 -12.51
C ILE A 478 18.60 1.43 -13.94
N TYR A 479 17.54 2.09 -14.38
CA TYR A 479 17.47 2.60 -15.76
C TYR A 479 18.18 3.95 -15.98
N ARG A 480 18.63 4.62 -14.92
CA ARG A 480 19.49 5.83 -15.04
C ARG A 480 20.95 5.49 -15.33
N ARG A 481 21.42 4.29 -15.02
CA ARG A 481 22.81 3.88 -15.26
C ARG A 481 23.04 3.70 -16.77
N PRO A 482 24.15 4.21 -17.34
CA PRO A 482 24.51 3.92 -18.71
C PRO A 482 24.64 2.40 -18.93
N VAL A 483 24.20 1.92 -20.10
CA VAL A 483 24.21 0.49 -20.46
C VAL A 483 25.64 -0.12 -20.41
N GLU A 484 26.67 0.69 -20.58
CA GLU A 484 28.09 0.27 -20.54
C GLU A 484 28.58 -0.23 -19.17
N SER A 485 27.84 0.00 -18.09
CA SER A 485 28.19 -0.46 -16.73
C SER A 485 27.49 -1.75 -16.29
N MET A 486 26.69 -2.37 -17.15
CA MET A 486 26.07 -3.66 -16.85
C MET A 486 27.06 -4.80 -17.15
N PRO A 487 27.43 -5.66 -16.20
CA PRO A 487 28.24 -6.81 -16.50
C PRO A 487 27.51 -7.70 -17.51
N THR A 488 27.98 -7.78 -18.72
CA THR A 488 27.52 -8.73 -19.74
C THR A 488 27.94 -10.13 -19.28
N ALA A 489 27.06 -10.81 -18.61
CA ALA A 489 27.17 -12.25 -18.38
C ALA A 489 26.90 -12.94 -19.74
N ASN A 490 27.87 -12.99 -20.65
CA ASN A 490 27.96 -13.86 -21.82
C ASN A 490 28.75 -13.25 -23.00
N ALA A 491 29.92 -12.66 -22.73
CA ALA A 491 30.84 -12.31 -23.83
C ALA A 491 32.06 -13.26 -23.91
N GLN A 492 32.12 -14.33 -23.13
CA GLN A 492 33.28 -15.22 -23.10
C GLN A 492 33.08 -16.59 -23.76
N ASN A 493 31.91 -16.89 -24.39
CA ASN A 493 31.68 -18.18 -25.01
C ASN A 493 31.52 -18.14 -26.55
N VAL A 494 31.92 -17.04 -27.23
CA VAL A 494 31.80 -16.96 -28.71
C VAL A 494 33.16 -16.89 -29.44
N ILE A 495 34.29 -16.86 -28.73
CA ILE A 495 35.62 -16.71 -29.37
C ILE A 495 36.43 -18.03 -29.44
N THR A 496 35.88 -19.20 -29.11
CA THR A 496 36.64 -20.47 -29.17
C THR A 496 36.11 -21.51 -30.16
N GLU A 497 35.21 -21.16 -31.07
CA GLU A 497 34.84 -22.07 -32.17
C GLU A 497 35.00 -21.40 -33.52
N GLY A 498 36.24 -21.15 -33.94
CA GLY A 498 36.50 -20.54 -35.23
C GLY A 498 37.93 -20.61 -35.70
N HIS A 499 38.72 -21.60 -35.35
CA HIS A 499 39.96 -21.95 -36.03
C HIS A 499 40.19 -23.46 -35.96
N GLY A 500 39.78 -24.11 -37.02
CA GLY A 500 40.10 -25.49 -37.30
C GLY A 500 39.42 -25.92 -38.59
N GLU A 501 40.17 -25.84 -39.68
CA GLU A 501 40.14 -26.67 -40.91
C GLU A 501 40.41 -25.84 -42.16
N ILE A 502 41.68 -25.82 -42.58
CA ILE A 502 42.11 -26.16 -43.93
C ILE A 502 43.21 -27.17 -43.77
#